data_1f1ca4929ebf6f2d27b96fb93767d2e2
#
_entry.id   1f1ca4929ebf6f2d27b96fb93767d2e2
#
_cell.length_a   1.000
_cell.length_b   1.000
_cell.length_c   1.000
_cell.angle_alpha   90.00
_cell.angle_beta   90.00
_cell.angle_gamma   90.00
#
_symmetry.space_group_name_H-M   'P 1'
#
loop_
_entity.id
_entity.type
_entity.pdbx_description
1 polymer ?
#
loop_
_entity_poly.entity_id
_entity_poly.type
_entity_poly.pdbx_seq_one_letter_code
_entity_poly.pdbx_strand_id
1 'polypeptide(L)'
;MEFNAWVAYRVIVDLVLGTDLAAYLVFCLAHMEAPESFGLLDLVLYVVGVSLCLFNIWAKSDAHRVLGDYAWYWGDFFFLFKKDLTFDGIFQMFPHPMYTVGYAFYYGLGLITRSKQVIVVSFCAHMLQLLFLVFVENPHIEKIYGTAFSGEKEQLETKMVEKGMLLSLFVCIEY
;
A
#
# COMPACT_ATOMS: atom_id res chain seq x y z
N MET A 1 0.42 -17.40 -24.81
CA MET A 1 1.66 -16.61 -24.78
C MET A 1 1.64 -15.61 -23.62
N GLU A 2 0.59 -14.83 -23.46
CA GLU A 2 0.43 -13.80 -22.43
C GLU A 2 0.47 -14.33 -20.99
N PHE A 3 -0.18 -15.46 -20.71
CA PHE A 3 -0.13 -16.12 -19.40
C PHE A 3 1.30 -16.48 -18.97
N ASN A 4 2.11 -17.01 -19.88
CA ASN A 4 3.50 -17.37 -19.55
C ASN A 4 4.35 -16.11 -19.31
N ALA A 5 4.07 -15.00 -20.02
CA ALA A 5 4.73 -13.73 -19.80
C ALA A 5 4.38 -13.17 -18.41
N TRP A 6 3.12 -13.26 -18.00
CA TRP A 6 2.70 -12.86 -16.66
C TRP A 6 3.32 -13.72 -15.55
N VAL A 7 3.42 -15.04 -15.75
CA VAL A 7 4.08 -15.92 -14.77
C VAL A 7 5.56 -15.55 -14.61
N ALA A 8 6.27 -15.28 -15.72
CA ALA A 8 7.67 -14.83 -15.68
C ALA A 8 7.79 -13.45 -14.98
N TYR A 9 6.87 -12.53 -15.29
CA TYR A 9 6.79 -11.22 -14.64
C TYR A 9 6.60 -11.34 -13.12
N ARG A 10 5.70 -12.22 -12.63
CA ARG A 10 5.52 -12.47 -11.19
C ARG A 10 6.83 -12.83 -10.49
N VAL A 11 7.59 -13.77 -11.07
CA VAL A 11 8.87 -14.19 -10.48
C VAL A 11 9.85 -13.01 -10.39
N ILE A 12 9.90 -12.17 -11.44
CA ILE A 12 10.75 -10.97 -11.43
C ILE A 12 10.28 -9.99 -10.36
N VAL A 13 8.98 -9.75 -10.26
CA VAL A 13 8.40 -8.85 -9.25
C VAL A 13 8.69 -9.36 -7.84
N ASP A 14 8.51 -10.65 -7.56
CA ASP A 14 8.81 -11.23 -6.24
C ASP A 14 10.28 -11.06 -5.87
N LEU A 15 11.19 -11.26 -6.82
CA LEU A 15 12.62 -11.05 -6.61
C LEU A 15 12.95 -9.58 -6.34
N VAL A 16 12.37 -8.66 -7.12
CA VAL A 16 12.57 -7.21 -6.93
C VAL A 16 12.01 -6.77 -5.59
N LEU A 17 10.77 -7.09 -5.28
CA LEU A 17 10.14 -6.71 -4.01
C LEU A 17 10.86 -7.32 -2.80
N GLY A 18 11.34 -8.57 -2.93
CA GLY A 18 12.12 -9.22 -1.86
C GLY A 18 13.47 -8.57 -1.64
N THR A 19 14.19 -8.20 -2.70
CA THR A 19 15.46 -7.49 -2.60
C THR A 19 15.29 -6.07 -2.10
N ASP A 20 14.26 -5.37 -2.52
CA ASP A 20 13.93 -4.02 -2.05
C ASP A 20 13.60 -4.01 -0.55
N LEU A 21 12.77 -4.97 -0.11
CA LEU A 21 12.47 -5.12 1.32
C LEU A 21 13.73 -5.42 2.13
N ALA A 22 14.57 -6.33 1.67
CA ALA A 22 15.82 -6.68 2.35
C ALA A 22 16.77 -5.47 2.43
N ALA A 23 16.95 -4.75 1.33
CA ALA A 23 17.76 -3.54 1.28
C ALA A 23 17.22 -2.44 2.21
N TYR A 24 15.89 -2.27 2.23
CA TYR A 24 15.26 -1.30 3.13
C TYR A 24 15.42 -1.67 4.60
N LEU A 25 15.31 -2.95 4.97
CA LEU A 25 15.55 -3.40 6.35
C LEU A 25 17.01 -3.18 6.77
N VAL A 26 17.97 -3.47 5.89
CA VAL A 26 19.39 -3.16 6.13
C VAL A 26 19.61 -1.66 6.30
N PHE A 27 18.97 -0.84 5.46
CA PHE A 27 19.00 0.61 5.59
C PHE A 27 18.43 1.09 6.93
N CYS A 28 17.30 0.54 7.39
CA CYS A 28 16.71 0.83 8.68
C CYS A 28 17.67 0.48 9.84
N LEU A 29 18.30 -0.69 9.78
CA LEU A 29 19.27 -1.11 10.79
C LEU A 29 20.53 -0.21 10.81
N ALA A 30 21.03 0.18 9.63
CA ALA A 30 22.20 1.03 9.50
C ALA A 30 21.97 2.47 10.03
N HIS A 31 20.72 2.93 10.00
CA HIS A 31 20.33 4.28 10.44
C HIS A 31 19.52 4.27 11.73
N MET A 32 19.55 3.17 12.48
CA MET A 32 18.87 3.07 13.76
C MET A 32 19.56 3.94 14.82
N GLU A 33 18.80 4.85 15.41
CA GLU A 33 19.28 5.74 16.47
C GLU A 33 18.88 5.18 17.84
N ALA A 34 19.87 4.80 18.64
CA ALA A 34 19.63 4.38 20.02
C ALA A 34 19.45 5.61 20.92
N PRO A 35 18.42 5.68 21.77
CA PRO A 35 18.27 6.76 22.73
C PRO A 35 19.36 6.67 23.81
N GLU A 36 19.89 7.81 24.26
CA GLU A 36 20.82 7.88 25.38
C GLU A 36 20.18 7.38 26.69
N SER A 37 18.91 7.66 26.87
CA SER A 37 18.07 7.12 27.95
C SER A 37 16.68 6.77 27.42
N PHE A 38 16.19 5.58 27.77
CA PHE A 38 14.87 5.13 27.34
C PHE A 38 13.79 5.79 28.20
N GLY A 39 12.98 6.67 27.57
CA GLY A 39 11.92 7.42 28.22
C GLY A 39 10.51 6.99 27.77
N LEU A 40 9.50 7.65 28.32
CA LEU A 40 8.09 7.40 27.96
C LEU A 40 7.82 7.65 26.47
N LEU A 41 8.42 8.70 25.88
CA LEU A 41 8.27 9.01 24.47
C LEU A 41 8.79 7.86 23.59
N ASP A 42 9.92 7.27 23.97
CA ASP A 42 10.53 6.16 23.23
C ASP A 42 9.64 4.93 23.26
N LEU A 43 9.05 4.63 24.40
CA LEU A 43 8.07 3.56 24.56
C LEU A 43 6.85 3.79 23.65
N VAL A 44 6.30 5.02 23.63
CA VAL A 44 5.15 5.36 22.78
C VAL A 44 5.51 5.20 21.31
N LEU A 45 6.62 5.75 20.85
CA LEU A 45 7.09 5.62 19.46
C LEU A 45 7.26 4.16 19.04
N TYR A 46 7.86 3.35 19.94
CA TYR A 46 8.05 1.93 19.71
C TYR A 46 6.70 1.18 19.60
N VAL A 47 5.79 1.40 20.55
CA VAL A 47 4.47 0.74 20.57
C VAL A 47 3.65 1.14 19.32
N VAL A 48 3.62 2.43 18.99
CA VAL A 48 2.93 2.92 17.78
C VAL A 48 3.57 2.34 16.53
N GLY A 49 4.90 2.35 16.44
CA GLY A 49 5.61 1.79 15.29
C GLY A 49 5.33 0.30 15.07
N VAL A 50 5.38 -0.50 16.15
CA VAL A 50 5.04 -1.93 16.09
C VAL A 50 3.57 -2.13 15.68
N SER A 51 2.65 -1.33 16.24
CA SER A 51 1.23 -1.40 15.90
C SER A 51 0.98 -1.10 14.41
N LEU A 52 1.67 -0.11 13.84
CA LEU A 52 1.61 0.21 12.41
C LEU A 52 2.16 -0.94 11.54
N CYS A 53 3.25 -1.58 11.96
CA CYS A 53 3.79 -2.75 11.26
C CYS A 53 2.80 -3.91 11.26
N LEU A 54 2.22 -4.25 12.40
CA LEU A 54 1.24 -5.34 12.53
C LEU A 54 -0.04 -5.03 11.72
N PHE A 55 -0.53 -3.79 11.81
CA PHE A 55 -1.68 -3.34 11.02
C PHE A 55 -1.41 -3.48 9.52
N ASN A 56 -0.23 -3.09 9.05
CA ASN A 56 0.14 -3.23 7.64
C ASN A 56 0.18 -4.68 7.18
N ILE A 57 0.77 -5.58 7.98
CA ILE A 57 0.82 -7.02 7.66
C ILE A 57 -0.60 -7.57 7.52
N TRP A 58 -1.49 -7.22 8.45
CA TRP A 58 -2.91 -7.59 8.37
C TRP A 58 -3.57 -7.03 7.13
N ALA A 59 -3.42 -5.72 6.86
CA ALA A 59 -4.04 -5.04 5.74
C ALA A 59 -3.60 -5.62 4.38
N LYS A 60 -2.29 -5.87 4.21
CA LYS A 60 -1.75 -6.49 2.98
C LYS A 60 -2.20 -7.94 2.82
N SER A 61 -2.26 -8.70 3.91
CA SER A 61 -2.74 -10.09 3.88
C SER A 61 -4.21 -10.16 3.48
N ASP A 62 -5.04 -9.26 4.01
CA ASP A 62 -6.46 -9.18 3.65
C ASP A 62 -6.66 -8.69 2.22
N ALA A 63 -5.91 -7.68 1.78
CA ALA A 63 -5.94 -7.21 0.40
C ALA A 63 -5.56 -8.32 -0.60
N HIS A 64 -4.48 -9.06 -0.32
CA HIS A 64 -4.07 -10.19 -1.16
C HIS A 64 -5.11 -11.31 -1.19
N ARG A 65 -5.73 -11.61 -0.04
CA ARG A 65 -6.82 -12.59 0.05
C ARG A 65 -8.01 -12.22 -0.85
N VAL A 66 -8.36 -10.94 -0.89
CA VAL A 66 -9.49 -10.43 -1.69
C VAL A 66 -9.16 -10.38 -3.18
N LEU A 67 -8.00 -9.85 -3.55
CA LEU A 67 -7.60 -9.69 -4.95
C LEU A 67 -7.20 -11.01 -5.60
N GLY A 68 -6.55 -11.90 -4.85
CA GLY A 68 -5.84 -13.05 -5.40
C GLY A 68 -4.63 -12.65 -6.25
N ASP A 69 -3.87 -13.62 -6.69
CA ASP A 69 -2.61 -13.40 -7.42
C ASP A 69 -2.78 -12.59 -8.70
N TYR A 70 -3.91 -12.78 -9.42
CA TYR A 70 -4.14 -12.12 -10.70
C TYR A 70 -4.09 -10.59 -10.59
N ALA A 71 -4.93 -10.01 -9.73
CA ALA A 71 -4.98 -8.57 -9.55
C ALA A 71 -3.80 -8.05 -8.70
N TRP A 72 -3.30 -8.85 -7.75
CA TRP A 72 -2.13 -8.49 -6.94
C TRP A 72 -0.88 -8.23 -7.78
N TYR A 73 -0.68 -8.99 -8.87
CA TYR A 73 0.46 -8.88 -9.79
C TYR A 73 0.07 -8.25 -11.14
N TRP A 74 -0.89 -7.32 -11.16
CA TRP A 74 -1.30 -6.58 -12.36
C TRP A 74 -1.56 -7.48 -13.58
N GLY A 75 -2.26 -8.60 -13.39
CA GLY A 75 -2.57 -9.54 -14.46
C GLY A 75 -3.36 -8.93 -15.60
N ASP A 76 -4.17 -7.92 -15.33
CA ASP A 76 -4.98 -7.16 -16.28
C ASP A 76 -4.16 -6.34 -17.29
N PHE A 77 -2.87 -6.06 -17.00
CA PHE A 77 -1.93 -5.51 -17.99
C PHE A 77 -1.49 -6.53 -19.04
N PHE A 78 -1.63 -7.82 -18.77
CA PHE A 78 -1.22 -8.91 -19.66
C PHE A 78 -2.39 -9.54 -20.40
N PHE A 79 -3.47 -9.86 -19.68
CA PHE A 79 -4.68 -10.46 -20.25
C PHE A 79 -5.90 -10.22 -19.37
N LEU A 80 -7.06 -10.05 -19.98
CA LEU A 80 -8.29 -9.82 -19.24
C LEU A 80 -8.95 -11.17 -18.87
N PHE A 81 -8.79 -11.56 -17.60
CA PHE A 81 -9.40 -12.77 -17.06
C PHE A 81 -10.66 -12.49 -16.26
N LYS A 82 -10.68 -11.39 -15.49
CA LYS A 82 -11.78 -11.00 -14.60
C LYS A 82 -12.20 -9.57 -14.90
N LYS A 83 -13.51 -9.36 -15.11
CA LYS A 83 -14.06 -8.03 -15.43
C LYS A 83 -14.66 -7.31 -14.22
N ASP A 84 -14.85 -8.03 -13.10
CA ASP A 84 -15.50 -7.47 -11.93
C ASP A 84 -14.45 -7.00 -10.94
N LEU A 85 -14.56 -5.76 -10.50
CA LEU A 85 -13.80 -5.22 -9.39
C LEU A 85 -14.37 -5.78 -8.08
N THR A 86 -13.49 -6.00 -7.11
CA THR A 86 -13.88 -6.56 -5.82
C THR A 86 -13.61 -5.52 -4.73
N PHE A 87 -14.66 -5.17 -3.97
CA PHE A 87 -14.62 -4.19 -2.89
C PHE A 87 -14.93 -4.82 -1.53
N ASP A 88 -14.39 -6.01 -1.28
CA ASP A 88 -14.55 -6.74 -0.02
C ASP A 88 -13.36 -6.50 0.92
N GLY A 89 -13.51 -6.88 2.20
CA GLY A 89 -12.46 -6.80 3.19
C GLY A 89 -11.91 -5.38 3.37
N ILE A 90 -10.58 -5.22 3.32
CA ILE A 90 -9.90 -3.93 3.50
C ILE A 90 -10.32 -2.87 2.45
N PHE A 91 -10.76 -3.30 1.25
CA PHE A 91 -11.22 -2.39 0.20
C PHE A 91 -12.54 -1.69 0.52
N GLN A 92 -13.31 -2.17 1.52
CA GLN A 92 -14.47 -1.45 2.04
C GLN A 92 -14.09 -0.26 2.93
N MET A 93 -12.85 -0.25 3.43
CA MET A 93 -12.34 0.80 4.31
C MET A 93 -11.43 1.78 3.56
N PHE A 94 -10.68 1.29 2.59
CA PHE A 94 -9.69 2.05 1.83
C PHE A 94 -9.79 1.66 0.35
N PRO A 95 -10.03 2.62 -0.56
CA PRO A 95 -10.13 2.34 -2.01
C PRO A 95 -8.86 1.72 -2.59
N HIS A 96 -7.72 2.23 -2.16
CA HIS A 96 -6.40 1.79 -2.60
C HIS A 96 -5.51 1.42 -1.39
N PRO A 97 -5.82 0.30 -0.68
CA PRO A 97 -5.15 -0.02 0.58
C PRO A 97 -3.64 -0.26 0.41
N MET A 98 -3.18 -0.68 -0.76
CA MET A 98 -1.75 -0.90 -1.03
C MET A 98 -0.97 0.40 -1.09
N TYR A 99 -1.58 1.47 -1.60
CA TYR A 99 -0.97 2.79 -1.80
C TYR A 99 -1.14 3.73 -0.60
N THR A 100 -2.09 3.45 0.27
CA THR A 100 -2.39 4.26 1.46
C THR A 100 -1.87 3.57 2.73
N VAL A 101 -2.69 2.73 3.36
CA VAL A 101 -2.32 2.02 4.59
C VAL A 101 -1.21 0.98 4.38
N GLY A 102 -0.96 0.59 3.14
CA GLY A 102 0.16 -0.26 2.75
C GLY A 102 1.54 0.33 3.05
N TYR A 103 1.62 1.65 3.29
CA TYR A 103 2.85 2.32 3.73
C TYR A 103 3.01 2.42 5.25
N ALA A 104 2.03 1.99 6.04
CA ALA A 104 2.12 2.01 7.50
C ALA A 104 3.35 1.27 8.05
N PHE A 105 3.79 0.18 7.40
CA PHE A 105 4.99 -0.56 7.76
C PHE A 105 6.26 0.30 7.69
N TYR A 106 6.41 1.08 6.63
CA TYR A 106 7.58 1.93 6.40
C TYR A 106 7.66 3.06 7.42
N TYR A 107 6.54 3.70 7.71
CA TYR A 107 6.46 4.71 8.78
C TYR A 107 6.63 4.10 10.16
N GLY A 108 6.07 2.90 10.38
CA GLY A 108 6.26 2.13 11.62
C GLY A 108 7.73 1.85 11.89
N LEU A 109 8.50 1.40 10.88
CA LEU A 109 9.95 1.22 11.00
C LEU A 109 10.68 2.55 11.24
N GLY A 110 10.24 3.64 10.61
CA GLY A 110 10.79 4.98 10.87
C GLY A 110 10.65 5.40 12.33
N LEU A 111 9.51 5.10 12.96
CA LEU A 111 9.27 5.37 14.40
C LEU A 111 10.11 4.45 15.30
N ILE A 112 10.18 3.15 14.97
CA ILE A 112 10.96 2.16 15.75
C ILE A 112 12.45 2.50 15.72
N THR A 113 12.98 2.85 14.54
CA THR A 113 14.39 3.21 14.36
C THR A 113 14.72 4.61 14.83
N ARG A 114 13.72 5.47 15.06
CA ARG A 114 13.83 6.89 15.41
C ARG A 114 14.62 7.71 14.38
N SER A 115 14.78 7.18 13.19
CA SER A 115 15.62 7.75 12.13
C SER A 115 14.84 8.68 11.24
N LYS A 116 15.26 9.94 11.18
CA LYS A 116 14.72 10.93 10.24
C LYS A 116 14.97 10.50 8.79
N GLN A 117 16.13 9.89 8.53
CA GLN A 117 16.51 9.40 7.20
C GLN A 117 15.53 8.33 6.72
N VAL A 118 15.17 7.38 7.60
CA VAL A 118 14.19 6.32 7.29
C VAL A 118 12.82 6.93 6.98
N ILE A 119 12.36 7.91 7.77
CA ILE A 119 11.08 8.59 7.52
C ILE A 119 11.10 9.33 6.19
N VAL A 120 12.17 10.07 5.88
CA VAL A 120 12.28 10.83 4.62
C VAL A 120 12.29 9.90 3.41
N VAL A 121 13.06 8.82 3.45
CA VAL A 121 13.11 7.83 2.35
C VAL A 121 11.74 7.17 2.18
N SER A 122 11.07 6.80 3.27
CA SER A 122 9.72 6.22 3.24
C SER A 122 8.70 7.19 2.63
N PHE A 123 8.77 8.46 2.99
CA PHE A 123 7.91 9.50 2.44
C PHE A 123 8.15 9.69 0.94
N CYS A 124 9.40 9.80 0.50
CA CYS A 124 9.72 9.91 -0.93
C CYS A 124 9.23 8.71 -1.73
N ALA A 125 9.44 7.49 -1.22
CA ALA A 125 8.95 6.27 -1.85
C ALA A 125 7.42 6.25 -1.93
N HIS A 126 6.73 6.68 -0.85
CA HIS A 126 5.27 6.79 -0.83
C HIS A 126 4.76 7.78 -1.88
N MET A 127 5.39 8.95 -2.00
CA MET A 127 5.01 9.93 -3.03
C MET A 127 5.18 9.37 -4.45
N LEU A 128 6.27 8.65 -4.74
CA LEU A 128 6.47 8.01 -6.04
C LEU A 128 5.40 6.96 -6.31
N GLN A 129 5.00 6.20 -5.30
CA GLN A 129 3.95 5.20 -5.42
C GLN A 129 2.56 5.83 -5.69
N LEU A 130 2.25 6.95 -5.04
CA LEU A 130 1.02 7.71 -5.33
C LEU A 130 1.03 8.30 -6.74
N LEU A 131 2.19 8.78 -7.22
CA LEU A 131 2.32 9.22 -8.62
C LEU A 131 2.08 8.06 -9.59
N PHE A 132 2.60 6.86 -9.30
CA PHE A 132 2.31 5.68 -10.12
C PHE A 132 0.81 5.35 -10.15
N LEU A 133 0.15 5.38 -8.99
CA LEU A 133 -1.30 5.17 -8.90
C LEU A 133 -2.06 6.15 -9.80
N VAL A 134 -1.78 7.45 -9.69
CA VAL A 134 -2.52 8.50 -10.40
C VAL A 134 -2.24 8.50 -11.89
N PHE A 135 -0.98 8.32 -12.30
CA PHE A 135 -0.59 8.48 -13.71
C PHE A 135 -0.58 7.18 -14.52
N VAL A 136 -0.52 6.02 -13.86
CA VAL A 136 -0.40 4.73 -14.53
C VAL A 136 -1.58 3.82 -14.22
N GLU A 137 -1.83 3.52 -12.95
CA GLU A 137 -2.80 2.51 -12.56
C GLU A 137 -4.25 3.00 -12.74
N ASN A 138 -4.60 4.18 -12.23
CA ASN A 138 -5.97 4.70 -12.37
C ASN A 138 -6.41 4.84 -13.84
N PRO A 139 -5.61 5.44 -14.76
CA PRO A 139 -5.97 5.51 -16.17
C PRO A 139 -6.09 4.13 -16.83
N HIS A 140 -5.28 3.16 -16.40
CA HIS A 140 -5.38 1.79 -16.91
C HIS A 140 -6.67 1.11 -16.45
N ILE A 141 -7.00 1.18 -15.15
CA ILE A 141 -8.23 0.63 -14.57
C ILE A 141 -9.45 1.25 -15.24
N GLU A 142 -9.48 2.58 -15.38
CA GLU A 142 -10.58 3.29 -16.05
C GLU A 142 -10.76 2.83 -17.51
N LYS A 143 -9.68 2.62 -18.23
CA LYS A 143 -9.71 2.12 -19.60
C LYS A 143 -10.25 0.68 -19.71
N ILE A 144 -9.92 -0.19 -18.75
CA ILE A 144 -10.29 -1.61 -18.77
C ILE A 144 -11.71 -1.83 -18.21
N TYR A 145 -12.02 -1.18 -17.08
CA TYR A 145 -13.25 -1.42 -16.32
C TYR A 145 -14.33 -0.36 -16.55
N GLY A 146 -13.98 0.80 -17.15
CA GLY A 146 -14.91 1.84 -17.60
C GLY A 146 -15.78 2.42 -16.49
N THR A 147 -17.05 2.67 -16.79
CA THR A 147 -18.02 3.31 -15.88
C THR A 147 -18.35 2.50 -14.62
N ALA A 148 -18.09 1.20 -14.61
CA ALA A 148 -18.28 0.37 -13.42
C ALA A 148 -17.34 0.82 -12.27
N PHE A 149 -16.11 1.12 -12.60
CA PHE A 149 -15.13 1.63 -11.64
C PHE A 149 -15.55 2.98 -11.02
N SER A 150 -15.97 3.93 -11.86
CA SER A 150 -16.39 5.26 -11.41
C SER A 150 -17.61 5.20 -10.49
N GLY A 151 -18.62 4.38 -10.83
CA GLY A 151 -19.85 4.26 -10.03
C GLY A 151 -19.63 3.59 -8.68
N GLU A 152 -18.76 2.58 -8.60
CA GLU A 152 -18.45 1.90 -7.34
C GLU A 152 -17.54 2.75 -6.44
N LYS A 153 -16.62 3.51 -7.04
CA LYS A 153 -15.80 4.50 -6.33
C LYS A 153 -16.69 5.55 -5.65
N GLU A 154 -17.63 6.15 -6.37
CA GLU A 154 -18.57 7.14 -5.84
C GLU A 154 -19.44 6.59 -4.69
N GLN A 155 -19.89 5.33 -4.80
CA GLN A 155 -20.65 4.66 -3.74
C GLN A 155 -19.79 4.42 -2.49
N LEU A 156 -18.53 4.05 -2.66
CA LEU A 156 -17.60 3.83 -1.54
C LEU A 156 -17.31 5.15 -0.82
N GLU A 157 -17.04 6.22 -1.56
CA GLU A 157 -16.82 7.57 -1.02
C GLU A 157 -18.03 8.05 -0.21
N THR A 158 -19.23 7.87 -0.75
CA THR A 158 -20.47 8.22 -0.05
C THR A 158 -20.62 7.45 1.25
N LYS A 159 -20.36 6.14 1.25
CA LYS A 159 -20.42 5.32 2.47
C LYS A 159 -19.35 5.71 3.49
N MET A 160 -18.17 6.13 3.06
CA MET A 160 -17.09 6.58 3.96
C MET A 160 -17.43 7.91 4.61
N VAL A 161 -18.02 8.84 3.85
CA VAL A 161 -18.52 10.13 4.38
C VAL A 161 -19.65 9.91 5.38
N GLU A 162 -20.64 9.05 5.07
CA GLU A 162 -21.74 8.72 5.97
C GLU A 162 -21.27 8.08 7.29
N LYS A 163 -20.21 7.28 7.26
CA LYS A 163 -19.64 6.67 8.46
C LYS A 163 -18.76 7.62 9.29
N GLY A 164 -18.65 8.90 8.90
CA GLY A 164 -17.84 9.89 9.62
C GLY A 164 -16.36 9.53 9.71
N MET A 165 -15.88 8.67 8.81
CA MET A 165 -14.47 8.30 8.77
C MET A 165 -13.68 9.50 8.28
N LEU A 166 -12.85 10.08 9.16
CA LEU A 166 -11.96 11.23 8.96
C LEU A 166 -10.86 11.01 7.89
N LEU A 167 -11.03 10.02 7.03
CA LEU A 167 -10.13 9.71 5.92
C LEU A 167 -10.37 10.58 4.68
N SER A 168 -11.23 11.58 4.76
CA SER A 168 -11.49 12.53 3.66
C SER A 168 -10.23 13.27 3.19
N LEU A 169 -9.19 13.39 4.02
CA LEU A 169 -7.91 13.99 3.64
C LEU A 169 -7.11 13.11 2.65
N PHE A 170 -7.23 11.79 2.74
CA PHE A 170 -6.56 10.88 1.80
C PHE A 170 -7.33 10.76 0.48
N VAL A 171 -8.65 10.86 0.51
CA VAL A 171 -9.50 10.86 -0.69
C VAL A 171 -9.24 12.13 -1.54
N CYS A 172 -8.96 13.28 -0.93
CA CYS A 172 -8.64 14.53 -1.64
C CYS A 172 -7.27 14.53 -2.35
N ILE A 173 -6.37 13.61 -2.05
CA ILE A 173 -5.06 13.49 -2.73
C ILE A 173 -5.17 12.61 -3.99
N GLU A 174 -6.27 11.89 -4.16
CA GLU A 174 -6.52 10.97 -5.28
C GLU A 174 -7.31 11.61 -6.46
N TYR A 175 -7.50 12.95 -6.44
CA TYR A 175 -8.12 13.72 -7.53
C TYR A 175 -7.14 14.55 -8.31
#